data_f02a09e34b6545aaffd7345f2d789aef
#
_entry.id   f02a09e34b6545aaffd7345f2d789aef
#
_cell.length_a   1.000
_cell.length_b   1.000
_cell.length_c   1.000
_cell.angle_alpha   90.00
_cell.angle_beta   90.00
_cell.angle_gamma   90.00
#
_symmetry.space_group_name_H-M   'P 1'
#
loop_
_entity.id
_entity.type
_entity.pdbx_description
1 polymer ?
#
loop_
_entity_poly.entity_id
_entity_poly.type
_entity_poly.pdbx_seq_one_letter_code
_entity_poly.pdbx_strand_id
1 'polypeptide(L)'
;MTLAVCAASLLIGWATTALAQATFTPRDESPEEFAAGPGRDETFYTCTACHNFKLVAAQGLSRAGWDDSINLMIRRHNMPPPEPKDREVLLNYLETAYPPRAPARGGWQNPFSK
;
A
#
# COMPACT_ATOMS: atom_id res chain seq x y z
N MET A 1 -24.03 -22.89 70.84
CA MET A 1 -23.18 -21.82 70.25
C MET A 1 -22.70 -22.28 68.88
N THR A 2 -23.41 -21.89 67.82
CA THR A 2 -23.09 -22.27 66.45
C THR A 2 -22.85 -20.98 65.66
N LEU A 3 -21.58 -20.73 65.32
CA LEU A 3 -21.14 -19.61 64.51
C LEU A 3 -21.46 -19.87 63.02
N ALA A 4 -22.41 -19.12 62.50
CA ALA A 4 -22.67 -19.11 61.07
C ALA A 4 -21.66 -18.19 60.36
N VAL A 5 -20.79 -18.77 59.53
CA VAL A 5 -19.84 -18.05 58.70
C VAL A 5 -20.56 -17.74 57.39
N CYS A 6 -20.95 -16.48 57.16
CA CYS A 6 -21.42 -15.99 55.90
C CYS A 6 -20.25 -15.81 54.95
N ALA A 7 -20.12 -16.73 54.00
CA ALA A 7 -19.20 -16.56 52.89
C ALA A 7 -19.87 -15.67 51.80
N ALA A 8 -19.55 -14.41 51.78
CA ALA A 8 -19.92 -13.49 50.70
C ALA A 8 -19.02 -13.73 49.50
N SER A 9 -19.49 -14.46 48.52
CA SER A 9 -18.82 -14.69 47.24
C SER A 9 -18.93 -13.42 46.36
N LEU A 10 -17.90 -12.64 46.30
CA LEU A 10 -17.73 -11.50 45.35
C LEU A 10 -17.50 -12.07 43.95
N LEU A 11 -18.57 -12.19 43.18
CA LEU A 11 -18.47 -12.42 41.73
C LEU A 11 -18.00 -11.12 41.06
N ILE A 12 -16.72 -10.99 40.88
CA ILE A 12 -16.13 -9.93 40.02
C ILE A 12 -16.40 -10.34 38.57
N GLY A 13 -17.46 -9.77 38.00
CA GLY A 13 -17.75 -9.92 36.57
C GLY A 13 -16.69 -9.20 35.77
N TRP A 14 -15.84 -9.96 35.10
CA TRP A 14 -14.91 -9.43 34.09
C TRP A 14 -15.74 -9.08 32.85
N ALA A 15 -16.08 -7.81 32.72
CA ALA A 15 -16.61 -7.28 31.48
C ALA A 15 -15.46 -7.28 30.44
N THR A 16 -15.39 -8.32 29.64
CA THR A 16 -14.52 -8.34 28.47
C THR A 16 -15.10 -7.34 27.46
N THR A 17 -14.58 -6.14 27.43
CA THR A 17 -14.82 -5.22 26.31
C THR A 17 -14.17 -5.83 25.08
N ALA A 18 -14.98 -6.51 24.26
CA ALA A 18 -14.59 -6.90 22.93
C ALA A 18 -14.38 -5.59 22.13
N LEU A 19 -13.12 -5.18 21.99
CA LEU A 19 -12.75 -4.16 21.03
C LEU A 19 -13.15 -4.71 19.65
N ALA A 20 -14.21 -4.16 19.08
CA ALA A 20 -14.59 -4.45 17.71
C ALA A 20 -13.41 -4.00 16.82
N GLN A 21 -12.58 -4.95 16.42
CA GLN A 21 -11.58 -4.70 15.39
C GLN A 21 -12.38 -4.42 14.12
N ALA A 22 -12.29 -3.18 13.64
CA ALA A 22 -12.82 -2.83 12.33
C ALA A 22 -12.13 -3.76 11.33
N THR A 23 -12.89 -4.69 10.76
CA THR A 23 -12.40 -5.54 9.70
C THR A 23 -12.07 -4.63 8.52
N PHE A 24 -10.78 -4.49 8.22
CA PHE A 24 -10.35 -3.81 7.00
C PHE A 24 -10.89 -4.61 5.81
N THR A 25 -11.88 -4.05 5.14
CA THR A 25 -12.36 -4.59 3.85
C THR A 25 -11.56 -3.88 2.77
N PRO A 26 -10.68 -4.58 2.06
CA PRO A 26 -9.99 -3.98 0.92
C PRO A 26 -11.06 -3.50 -0.07
N ARG A 27 -11.02 -2.22 -0.43
CA ARG A 27 -11.84 -1.71 -1.51
C ARG A 27 -11.19 -2.11 -2.83
N ASP A 28 -11.94 -2.74 -3.69
CA ASP A 28 -11.50 -3.03 -5.05
C ASP A 28 -11.21 -1.70 -5.76
N GLU A 29 -10.01 -1.57 -6.32
CA GLU A 29 -9.62 -0.42 -7.11
C GLU A 29 -10.01 -0.65 -8.57
N SER A 30 -10.30 0.44 -9.29
CA SER A 30 -10.53 0.38 -10.74
C SER A 30 -9.58 1.32 -11.49
N PRO A 31 -9.25 1.03 -12.76
CA PRO A 31 -8.34 1.87 -13.53
C PRO A 31 -8.77 3.34 -13.60
N GLU A 32 -10.09 3.59 -13.62
CA GLU A 32 -10.67 4.93 -13.75
C GLU A 32 -10.40 5.84 -12.56
N GLU A 33 -9.99 5.27 -11.42
CA GLU A 33 -9.61 6.02 -10.22
C GLU A 33 -8.22 6.67 -10.35
N PHE A 34 -7.46 6.31 -11.38
CA PHE A 34 -6.08 6.74 -11.57
C PHE A 34 -5.92 7.63 -12.80
N ALA A 35 -4.76 8.24 -12.93
CA ALA A 35 -4.47 9.19 -13.99
C ALA A 35 -4.81 8.63 -15.38
N ALA A 36 -5.63 9.34 -16.13
CA ALA A 36 -5.99 8.92 -17.48
C ALA A 36 -4.77 9.05 -18.41
N GLY A 37 -4.63 8.11 -19.33
CA GLY A 37 -3.57 8.13 -20.33
C GLY A 37 -3.43 6.80 -21.06
N PRO A 38 -2.71 6.78 -22.18
CA PRO A 38 -2.42 5.54 -22.90
C PRO A 38 -1.64 4.57 -22.00
N GLY A 39 -2.06 3.31 -21.98
CA GLY A 39 -1.41 2.28 -21.17
C GLY A 39 -1.88 2.20 -19.71
N ARG A 40 -2.89 3.02 -19.30
CA ARG A 40 -3.43 3.00 -17.94
C ARG A 40 -3.93 1.61 -17.56
N ASP A 41 -4.80 1.07 -18.36
CA ASP A 41 -5.50 -0.18 -18.04
C ASP A 41 -4.51 -1.36 -18.04
N GLU A 42 -3.64 -1.43 -19.04
CA GLU A 42 -2.59 -2.45 -19.12
C GLU A 42 -1.66 -2.38 -17.89
N THR A 43 -1.26 -1.18 -17.51
CA THR A 43 -0.40 -0.98 -16.33
C THR A 43 -1.15 -1.33 -15.05
N PHE A 44 -2.40 -0.91 -14.93
CA PHE A 44 -3.22 -1.22 -13.77
C PHE A 44 -3.33 -2.73 -13.55
N TYR A 45 -3.78 -3.48 -14.55
CA TYR A 45 -3.97 -4.92 -14.42
C TYR A 45 -2.67 -5.69 -14.24
N THR A 46 -1.58 -5.21 -14.84
CA THR A 46 -0.25 -5.82 -14.63
C THR A 46 0.23 -5.63 -13.17
N CYS A 47 0.08 -4.45 -12.61
CA CYS A 47 0.59 -4.12 -11.28
C CYS A 47 -0.31 -4.64 -10.16
N THR A 48 -1.64 -4.72 -10.36
CA THR A 48 -2.59 -5.13 -9.32
C THR A 48 -2.66 -6.64 -9.10
N ALA A 49 -1.94 -7.41 -9.89
CA ALA A 49 -1.85 -8.86 -9.68
C ALA A 49 -1.34 -9.27 -8.28
N CYS A 50 -0.60 -8.38 -7.59
CA CYS A 50 0.04 -8.68 -6.31
C CYS A 50 -0.24 -7.66 -5.21
N HIS A 51 -0.56 -6.41 -5.53
CA HIS A 51 -0.78 -5.33 -4.57
C HIS A 51 -1.66 -4.22 -5.15
N ASN A 52 -2.18 -3.33 -4.32
CA ASN A 52 -3.01 -2.22 -4.74
C ASN A 52 -2.25 -1.22 -5.63
N PHE A 53 -2.92 -0.66 -6.64
CA PHE A 53 -2.31 0.32 -7.54
C PHE A 53 -1.96 1.64 -6.85
N LYS A 54 -2.63 2.00 -5.76
CA LYS A 54 -2.26 3.15 -4.91
C LYS A 54 -0.81 3.11 -4.45
N LEU A 55 -0.26 1.93 -4.21
CA LEU A 55 1.15 1.77 -3.87
C LEU A 55 2.05 2.22 -5.01
N VAL A 56 1.69 1.90 -6.25
CA VAL A 56 2.40 2.33 -7.47
C VAL A 56 2.25 3.84 -7.65
N ALA A 57 1.02 4.35 -7.66
CA ALA A 57 0.71 5.77 -7.85
C ALA A 57 1.37 6.69 -6.81
N ALA A 58 1.69 6.16 -5.63
CA ALA A 58 2.36 6.89 -4.57
C ALA A 58 3.86 7.11 -4.81
N GLN A 59 4.50 6.38 -5.72
CA GLN A 59 5.96 6.39 -5.85
C GLN A 59 6.50 7.66 -6.54
N GLY A 60 6.15 7.92 -7.78
CA GLY A 60 6.67 9.06 -8.54
C GLY A 60 8.16 8.92 -8.85
N LEU A 61 8.50 8.18 -9.90
CA LEU A 61 9.87 7.84 -10.27
C LEU A 61 10.19 8.34 -11.70
N SER A 62 11.48 8.46 -12.01
CA SER A 62 11.93 8.62 -13.38
C SER A 62 11.71 7.34 -14.18
N ARG A 63 11.75 7.40 -15.51
CA ARG A 63 11.67 6.21 -16.36
C ARG A 63 12.65 5.12 -15.93
N ALA A 64 13.89 5.47 -15.65
CA ALA A 64 14.90 4.53 -15.16
C ALA A 64 14.51 3.94 -13.80
N GLY A 65 13.98 4.76 -12.88
CA GLY A 65 13.50 4.27 -11.58
C GLY A 65 12.30 3.33 -11.70
N TRP A 66 11.40 3.59 -12.66
CA TRP A 66 10.30 2.66 -12.96
C TRP A 66 10.80 1.35 -13.54
N ASP A 67 11.78 1.42 -14.45
CA ASP A 67 12.40 0.23 -15.04
C ASP A 67 13.11 -0.63 -13.98
N ASP A 68 13.84 0.00 -13.07
CA ASP A 68 14.46 -0.66 -11.92
C ASP A 68 13.43 -1.30 -10.99
N SER A 69 12.28 -0.64 -10.77
CA SER A 69 11.19 -1.17 -9.96
C SER A 69 10.57 -2.41 -10.59
N ILE A 70 10.31 -2.40 -11.90
CA ILE A 70 9.83 -3.58 -12.63
C ILE A 70 10.85 -4.73 -12.52
N ASN A 71 12.14 -4.44 -12.70
CA ASN A 71 13.20 -5.43 -12.53
C ASN A 71 13.26 -5.99 -11.11
N LEU A 72 12.99 -5.17 -10.09
CA LEU A 72 12.91 -5.62 -8.71
C LEU A 72 11.72 -6.58 -8.50
N MET A 73 10.54 -6.25 -9.04
CA MET A 73 9.35 -7.12 -8.98
C MET A 73 9.63 -8.47 -9.64
N ILE A 74 10.30 -8.49 -10.79
CA ILE A 74 10.68 -9.72 -11.49
C ILE A 74 11.65 -10.56 -10.63
N ARG A 75 12.71 -9.95 -10.11
CA ARG A 75 13.77 -10.68 -9.39
C ARG A 75 13.38 -11.11 -7.98
N ARG A 76 12.55 -10.34 -7.28
CA ARG A 76 12.28 -10.52 -5.85
C ARG A 76 10.86 -10.97 -5.54
N HIS A 77 9.92 -10.70 -6.43
CA HIS A 77 8.49 -10.91 -6.19
C HIS A 77 7.83 -11.82 -7.23
N ASN A 78 8.64 -12.52 -8.03
CA ASN A 78 8.18 -13.48 -9.04
C ASN A 78 7.20 -12.90 -10.08
N MET A 79 7.30 -11.59 -10.36
CA MET A 79 6.54 -11.00 -11.45
C MET A 79 6.97 -11.63 -12.78
N PRO A 80 6.05 -12.13 -13.62
CA PRO A 80 6.41 -12.56 -14.96
C PRO A 80 7.02 -11.41 -15.76
N PRO A 81 8.16 -11.61 -16.45
CA PRO A 81 8.73 -10.55 -17.27
C PRO A 81 7.73 -10.12 -18.35
N PRO A 82 7.36 -8.83 -18.42
CA PRO A 82 6.54 -8.34 -19.53
C PRO A 82 7.27 -8.51 -20.87
N GLU A 83 6.53 -8.76 -21.93
CA GLU A 83 7.07 -8.69 -23.27
C GLU A 83 7.66 -7.28 -23.55
N PRO A 84 8.69 -7.15 -24.39
CA PRO A 84 9.34 -5.85 -24.62
C PRO A 84 8.37 -4.73 -25.00
N LYS A 85 7.37 -5.03 -25.83
CA LYS A 85 6.33 -4.08 -26.22
C LYS A 85 5.47 -3.65 -25.05
N ASP A 86 5.04 -4.59 -24.22
CA ASP A 86 4.19 -4.31 -23.06
C ASP A 86 4.98 -3.52 -22.01
N ARG A 87 6.25 -3.86 -21.80
CA ARG A 87 7.15 -3.09 -20.93
C ARG A 87 7.24 -1.63 -21.33
N GLU A 88 7.34 -1.33 -22.63
CA GLU A 88 7.32 0.05 -23.13
C GLU A 88 6.00 0.76 -22.81
N VAL A 89 4.86 0.09 -22.96
CA VAL A 89 3.55 0.65 -22.60
C VAL A 89 3.51 1.00 -21.11
N LEU A 90 3.94 0.09 -20.24
CA LEU A 90 4.00 0.32 -18.79
C LEU A 90 4.89 1.52 -18.46
N LEU A 91 6.10 1.58 -19.00
CA LEU A 91 7.07 2.65 -18.72
C LEU A 91 6.58 4.00 -19.23
N ASN A 92 5.99 4.06 -20.41
CA ASN A 92 5.45 5.29 -20.99
C ASN A 92 4.30 5.86 -20.13
N TYR A 93 3.40 5.00 -19.68
CA TYR A 93 2.33 5.43 -18.78
C TYR A 93 2.88 5.90 -17.43
N LEU A 94 3.72 5.09 -16.78
CA LEU A 94 4.23 5.37 -15.45
C LEU A 94 5.06 6.66 -15.37
N GLU A 95 5.95 6.90 -16.34
CA GLU A 95 6.75 8.14 -16.35
C GLU A 95 5.91 9.38 -16.61
N THR A 96 4.82 9.25 -17.38
CA THR A 96 3.92 10.36 -17.70
C THR A 96 2.94 10.66 -16.57
N ALA A 97 2.32 9.62 -16.02
CA ALA A 97 1.28 9.74 -14.99
C ALA A 97 1.87 9.98 -13.59
N TYR A 98 3.03 9.42 -13.30
CA TYR A 98 3.67 9.46 -11.99
C TYR A 98 5.16 9.83 -12.08
N PRO A 99 5.49 11.03 -12.55
CA PRO A 99 6.86 11.51 -12.65
C PRO A 99 7.48 11.75 -11.27
N PRO A 100 8.80 11.91 -11.17
CA PRO A 100 9.48 12.29 -9.95
C PRO A 100 8.86 13.55 -9.33
N ARG A 101 8.57 13.49 -8.05
CA ARG A 101 8.07 14.66 -7.32
C ARG A 101 9.21 15.61 -7.05
N ALA A 102 8.98 16.90 -7.31
CA ALA A 102 9.91 17.93 -6.85
C ALA A 102 10.03 17.84 -5.32
N PRO A 103 11.24 17.97 -4.75
CA PRO A 103 11.40 18.05 -3.31
C PRO A 103 10.52 19.18 -2.77
N ALA A 104 9.78 18.90 -1.69
CA ALA A 104 8.93 19.89 -1.06
C ALA A 104 9.77 21.15 -0.76
N ARG A 105 9.36 22.28 -1.29
CA ARG A 105 9.99 23.58 -0.96
C ARG A 105 9.76 23.82 0.54
N GLY A 106 10.82 23.82 1.33
CA GLY A 106 10.76 23.87 2.78
C GLY A 106 10.80 22.47 3.43
N GLY A 107 11.38 21.48 2.76
CA GLY A 107 11.55 20.13 3.26
C GLY A 107 12.17 20.12 4.65
N TRP A 108 11.77 19.14 5.44
CA TRP A 108 12.27 18.88 6.78
C TRP A 108 13.80 18.97 6.79
N GLN A 109 14.32 19.94 7.53
CA GLN A 109 15.76 20.06 7.79
C GLN A 109 16.07 19.26 9.05
N ASN A 110 16.99 18.33 8.96
CA ASN A 110 17.43 17.57 10.10
C ASN A 110 17.98 18.50 11.19
N PRO A 111 17.30 18.67 12.35
CA PRO A 111 17.75 19.59 13.40
C PRO A 111 19.07 19.17 14.05
N PHE A 112 19.55 17.97 13.75
CA PHE A 112 20.81 17.42 14.29
C PHE A 112 21.99 17.51 13.29
N SER A 113 21.75 17.97 12.06
CA SER A 113 22.83 18.27 11.11
C SER A 113 23.44 19.63 11.47
N LYS A 114 24.59 19.64 12.13
CA LYS A 114 25.45 20.81 12.34
C LYS A 114 26.65 20.72 11.41
#